data_69c48277410ae46be3f09f585ae896f3
#
_entry.id   69c48277410ae46be3f09f585ae896f3
#
_cell.length_a   1.000
_cell.length_b   1.000
_cell.length_c   1.000
_cell.angle_alpha   90.00
_cell.angle_beta   90.00
_cell.angle_gamma   90.00
#
_symmetry.space_group_name_H-M   'P 1'
#
loop_
_entity.id
_entity.type
_entity.pdbx_description
1 polymer ?
#
loop_
_entity_poly.entity_id
_entity_poly.type
_entity_poly.pdbx_seq_one_letter_code
_entity_poly.pdbx_strand_id
1 'polypeptide(L)'
;QVNIDQAELDKGTLRDPLNICMDAKEFLDDLSGYWEYFAGLRWPEWLAQCQKWKEKYPVCLPEYKDEKDYVNSYYFIDILSELARPDDVIVTDMGFAFQNTHQGWRTKKGQRLITNCGLAPMGWGLPAAVGAAVGSQKRTICITGEGGLMFNIQELATVMHHKLPIKIFVLNNGGYATIKQTQEFGFE
;
A
#
# COMPACT_ATOMS: atom_id res chain seq x y z
N GLN A 1 10.41 21.12 -4.01
CA GLN A 1 9.90 20.02 -4.85
C GLN A 1 10.93 19.66 -5.90
N VAL A 2 11.08 18.38 -6.20
CA VAL A 2 11.87 17.89 -7.33
C VAL A 2 10.94 17.08 -8.22
N ASN A 3 10.85 17.43 -9.49
CA ASN A 3 10.05 16.70 -10.46
C ASN A 3 10.66 16.89 -11.86
N ILE A 4 10.57 15.87 -12.70
CA ILE A 4 11.01 15.95 -14.10
C ILE A 4 10.00 16.75 -14.96
N ASP A 5 8.75 16.85 -14.52
CA ASP A 5 7.69 17.57 -15.21
C ASP A 5 7.50 18.96 -14.61
N GLN A 6 7.78 20.00 -15.42
CA GLN A 6 7.61 21.39 -15.02
C GLN A 6 6.14 21.71 -14.68
N ALA A 7 5.18 21.10 -15.37
CA ALA A 7 3.75 21.35 -15.10
C ALA A 7 3.33 20.87 -13.70
N GLU A 8 3.98 19.82 -13.17
CA GLU A 8 3.76 19.39 -11.79
C GLU A 8 4.30 20.40 -10.77
N LEU A 9 5.43 21.03 -11.06
CA LEU A 9 6.02 22.05 -10.20
C LEU A 9 5.20 23.36 -10.18
N ASP A 10 4.53 23.67 -11.28
CA ASP A 10 3.75 24.90 -11.45
C ASP A 10 2.33 24.82 -10.89
N LYS A 11 1.91 23.67 -10.35
CA LYS A 11 0.54 23.48 -9.80
C LYS A 11 0.20 24.36 -8.60
N GLY A 12 1.18 24.97 -7.95
CA GLY A 12 0.94 25.87 -6.80
C GLY A 12 0.37 25.18 -5.56
N THR A 13 0.55 23.86 -5.43
CA THR A 13 0.02 23.08 -4.31
C THR A 13 0.75 23.31 -2.99
N LEU A 14 1.99 23.76 -3.05
CA LEU A 14 2.79 24.10 -1.87
C LEU A 14 3.00 25.61 -1.80
N ARG A 15 3.05 26.11 -0.57
CA ARG A 15 3.36 27.53 -0.32
C ARG A 15 4.87 27.72 -0.37
N ASP A 16 5.33 28.65 -1.22
CA ASP A 16 6.74 29.06 -1.37
C ASP A 16 7.73 27.86 -1.53
N PRO A 17 7.50 26.94 -2.48
CA PRO A 17 8.39 25.81 -2.67
C PRO A 17 9.67 26.21 -3.39
N LEU A 18 10.80 25.62 -3.03
CA LEU A 18 11.96 25.54 -3.91
C LEU A 18 11.68 24.48 -4.98
N ASN A 19 11.48 24.90 -6.22
CA ASN A 19 11.20 24.03 -7.36
C ASN A 19 12.49 23.70 -8.11
N ILE A 20 12.75 22.40 -8.31
CA ILE A 20 13.88 21.89 -9.07
C ILE A 20 13.33 20.95 -10.13
N CYS A 21 13.37 21.39 -11.40
CA CYS A 21 12.97 20.56 -12.55
C CYS A 21 14.15 19.68 -12.95
N MET A 22 14.16 18.45 -12.47
CA MET A 22 15.26 17.50 -12.66
C MET A 22 14.78 16.07 -12.48
N ASP A 23 15.41 15.12 -13.14
CA ASP A 23 15.23 13.70 -12.85
C ASP A 23 15.62 13.38 -11.40
N ALA A 24 14.80 12.57 -10.73
CA ALA A 24 15.01 12.26 -9.31
C ALA A 24 16.36 11.56 -9.07
N LYS A 25 16.84 10.73 -10.01
CA LYS A 25 18.13 10.07 -9.89
C LYS A 25 19.27 11.08 -9.99
N GLU A 26 19.22 11.98 -10.98
CA GLU A 26 20.23 13.04 -11.13
C GLU A 26 20.30 13.92 -9.89
N PHE A 27 19.13 14.32 -9.36
CA PHE A 27 19.07 15.09 -8.11
C PHE A 27 19.69 14.34 -6.93
N LEU A 28 19.42 13.05 -6.77
CA LEU A 28 19.99 12.24 -5.69
C LEU A 28 21.48 12.00 -5.86
N ASP A 29 21.96 11.84 -7.10
CA ASP A 29 23.38 11.71 -7.41
C ASP A 29 24.12 13.00 -7.06
N ASP A 30 23.58 14.16 -7.44
CA ASP A 30 24.12 15.49 -7.08
C ASP A 30 24.13 15.68 -5.56
N LEU A 31 22.99 15.40 -4.90
CA LEU A 31 22.88 15.55 -3.45
C LEU A 31 23.87 14.64 -2.70
N SER A 32 24.13 13.45 -3.22
CA SER A 32 25.08 12.52 -2.61
C SER A 32 26.51 13.03 -2.66
N GLY A 33 26.86 13.88 -3.65
CA GLY A 33 28.14 14.59 -3.71
C GLY A 33 28.38 15.56 -2.55
N TYR A 34 27.32 15.99 -1.89
CA TYR A 34 27.38 16.86 -0.71
C TYR A 34 27.29 16.10 0.62
N TRP A 35 27.45 14.77 0.60
CA TRP A 35 27.28 13.92 1.79
C TRP A 35 28.11 14.39 2.99
N GLU A 36 29.33 14.86 2.78
CA GLU A 36 30.21 15.35 3.87
C GLU A 36 29.58 16.51 4.64
N TYR A 37 28.82 17.38 3.96
CA TYR A 37 28.07 18.46 4.60
C TYR A 37 26.98 17.95 5.56
N PHE A 38 26.36 16.82 5.23
CA PHE A 38 25.23 16.26 5.99
C PHE A 38 25.69 15.23 7.03
N ALA A 39 26.84 14.59 6.84
CA ALA A 39 27.32 13.48 7.68
C ALA A 39 27.47 13.86 9.16
N GLY A 40 27.74 15.14 9.46
CA GLY A 40 27.86 15.69 10.82
C GLY A 40 26.54 16.12 11.46
N LEU A 41 25.47 16.29 10.68
CA LEU A 41 24.20 16.78 11.19
C LEU A 41 23.50 15.72 12.04
N ARG A 42 22.92 16.16 13.13
CA ARG A 42 22.17 15.32 14.07
C ARG A 42 20.91 16.06 14.52
N TRP A 43 19.81 15.31 14.58
CA TRP A 43 18.51 15.84 15.02
C TRP A 43 17.92 14.96 16.14
N PRO A 44 18.59 14.84 17.30
CA PRO A 44 18.19 13.90 18.35
C PRO A 44 16.78 14.18 18.89
N GLU A 45 16.44 15.46 19.05
CA GLU A 45 15.11 15.86 19.55
C GLU A 45 14.00 15.51 18.55
N TRP A 46 14.23 15.74 17.25
CA TRP A 46 13.29 15.37 16.21
C TRP A 46 13.11 13.86 16.12
N LEU A 47 14.21 13.10 16.14
CA LEU A 47 14.16 11.63 16.13
C LEU A 47 13.43 11.09 17.35
N ALA A 48 13.68 11.66 18.53
CA ALA A 48 12.97 11.30 19.76
C ALA A 48 11.46 11.61 19.66
N GLN A 49 11.11 12.74 19.04
CA GLN A 49 9.69 13.09 18.80
C GLN A 49 9.02 12.13 17.82
N CYS A 50 9.69 11.76 16.72
CA CYS A 50 9.21 10.76 15.78
C CYS A 50 8.99 9.39 16.46
N GLN A 51 9.92 8.99 17.32
CA GLN A 51 9.79 7.74 18.08
C GLN A 51 8.59 7.77 19.03
N LYS A 52 8.38 8.88 19.76
CA LYS A 52 7.19 9.06 20.62
C LYS A 52 5.88 8.95 19.81
N TRP A 53 5.83 9.53 18.61
CA TRP A 53 4.64 9.42 17.75
C TRP A 53 4.41 7.99 17.27
N LYS A 54 5.47 7.29 16.88
CA LYS A 54 5.39 5.88 16.48
C LYS A 54 4.85 4.98 17.58
N GLU A 55 5.25 5.23 18.82
CA GLU A 55 4.76 4.50 20.00
C GLU A 55 3.32 4.88 20.36
N LYS A 56 2.99 6.19 20.28
CA LYS A 56 1.67 6.71 20.62
C LYS A 56 0.58 6.34 19.60
N TYR A 57 0.95 6.22 18.32
CA TYR A 57 0.01 5.99 17.21
C TYR A 57 0.39 4.74 16.41
N PRO A 58 0.37 3.54 17.02
CA PRO A 58 0.61 2.32 16.27
C PRO A 58 -0.51 2.10 15.26
N VAL A 59 -0.18 1.58 14.08
CA VAL A 59 -1.17 1.28 13.02
C VAL A 59 -2.14 0.18 13.46
N CYS A 60 -1.61 -0.87 14.10
CA CYS A 60 -2.40 -1.95 14.68
C CYS A 60 -2.47 -1.77 16.19
N LEU A 61 -3.64 -1.41 16.70
CA LEU A 61 -3.86 -1.24 18.13
C LEU A 61 -3.97 -2.61 18.82
N PRO A 62 -3.48 -2.74 20.08
CA PRO A 62 -3.53 -4.00 20.82
C PRO A 62 -4.93 -4.60 20.96
N GLU A 63 -5.95 -3.74 21.12
CA GLU A 63 -7.37 -4.12 21.28
C GLU A 63 -8.00 -4.69 20.01
N TYR A 64 -7.42 -4.47 18.81
CA TYR A 64 -7.97 -4.97 17.55
C TYR A 64 -8.02 -6.50 17.47
N LYS A 65 -7.20 -7.20 18.25
CA LYS A 65 -7.22 -8.66 18.37
C LYS A 65 -8.41 -9.20 19.17
N ASP A 66 -9.02 -8.35 19.99
CA ASP A 66 -10.05 -8.75 20.96
C ASP A 66 -11.48 -8.61 20.42
N GLU A 67 -11.63 -8.17 19.15
CA GLU A 67 -12.90 -8.11 18.44
C GLU A 67 -13.52 -9.50 18.33
N LYS A 68 -14.82 -9.62 18.68
CA LYS A 68 -15.51 -10.91 18.79
C LYS A 68 -16.39 -11.23 17.59
N ASP A 69 -16.99 -10.21 16.98
CA ASP A 69 -18.00 -10.37 15.94
C ASP A 69 -17.40 -10.36 14.53
N TYR A 70 -16.19 -9.85 14.39
CA TYR A 70 -15.46 -9.75 13.13
C TYR A 70 -13.93 -9.76 13.34
N VAL A 71 -13.19 -9.96 12.27
CA VAL A 71 -11.74 -9.81 12.29
C VAL A 71 -11.39 -8.38 11.90
N ASN A 72 -10.74 -7.64 12.80
CA ASN A 72 -10.25 -6.31 12.48
C ASN A 72 -9.23 -6.40 11.34
N SER A 73 -9.44 -5.60 10.29
CA SER A 73 -8.64 -5.68 9.07
C SER A 73 -7.17 -5.25 9.27
N TYR A 74 -6.88 -4.31 10.17
CA TYR A 74 -5.49 -3.98 10.51
C TYR A 74 -4.79 -5.11 11.24
N TYR A 75 -5.47 -5.75 12.19
CA TYR A 75 -4.94 -6.92 12.87
C TYR A 75 -4.68 -8.08 11.90
N PHE A 76 -5.63 -8.33 10.98
CA PHE A 76 -5.46 -9.32 9.92
C PHE A 76 -4.21 -9.03 9.06
N ILE A 77 -4.04 -7.79 8.59
CA ILE A 77 -2.89 -7.38 7.77
C ILE A 77 -1.58 -7.50 8.54
N ASP A 78 -1.56 -7.12 9.80
CA ASP A 78 -0.38 -7.22 10.66
C ASP A 78 0.10 -8.68 10.75
N ILE A 79 -0.80 -9.61 11.11
CA ILE A 79 -0.50 -11.04 11.20
C ILE A 79 -0.14 -11.63 9.83
N LEU A 80 -0.89 -11.28 8.76
CA LEU A 80 -0.58 -11.77 7.42
C LEU A 80 0.80 -11.31 6.96
N SER A 81 1.17 -10.06 7.24
CA SER A 81 2.50 -9.54 6.90
C SER A 81 3.62 -10.26 7.64
N GLU A 82 3.39 -10.67 8.89
CA GLU A 82 4.34 -11.46 9.67
C GLU A 82 4.52 -12.87 9.08
N LEU A 83 3.43 -13.53 8.69
CA LEU A 83 3.44 -14.88 8.13
C LEU A 83 3.88 -14.96 6.67
N ALA A 84 3.83 -13.85 5.94
CA ALA A 84 4.25 -13.79 4.54
C ALA A 84 5.75 -14.06 4.40
N ARG A 85 6.14 -14.72 3.31
CA ARG A 85 7.54 -15.06 3.03
C ARG A 85 8.31 -13.85 2.47
N PRO A 86 9.63 -13.81 2.61
CA PRO A 86 10.45 -12.71 2.08
C PRO A 86 10.36 -12.50 0.56
N ASP A 87 9.99 -13.52 -0.19
CA ASP A 87 9.92 -13.48 -1.66
C ASP A 87 8.50 -13.40 -2.23
N ASP A 88 7.48 -13.31 -1.36
CA ASP A 88 6.09 -13.16 -1.81
C ASP A 88 5.88 -11.86 -2.60
N VAL A 89 4.98 -11.93 -3.58
CA VAL A 89 4.44 -10.76 -4.23
C VAL A 89 3.07 -10.45 -3.64
N ILE A 90 2.87 -9.25 -3.19
CA ILE A 90 1.63 -8.80 -2.57
C ILE A 90 0.91 -7.90 -3.57
N VAL A 91 -0.36 -8.20 -3.85
CA VAL A 91 -1.22 -7.42 -4.74
C VAL A 91 -2.46 -7.01 -3.98
N THR A 92 -2.80 -5.74 -4.00
CA THR A 92 -4.03 -5.24 -3.38
C THR A 92 -5.02 -4.77 -4.42
N ASP A 93 -6.30 -5.05 -4.20
CA ASP A 93 -7.40 -4.31 -4.83
C ASP A 93 -7.60 -2.97 -4.11
N MET A 94 -8.69 -2.28 -4.34
CA MET A 94 -8.98 -0.96 -3.82
C MET A 94 -9.77 -0.97 -2.50
N GLY A 95 -10.07 0.21 -1.96
CA GLY A 95 -10.79 0.39 -0.69
C GLY A 95 -9.95 -0.02 0.52
N PHE A 96 -10.56 -0.64 1.51
CA PHE A 96 -9.85 -1.06 2.72
C PHE A 96 -8.76 -2.10 2.48
N ALA A 97 -8.87 -2.92 1.45
CA ALA A 97 -7.80 -3.83 1.06
C ALA A 97 -6.49 -3.07 0.74
N PHE A 98 -6.62 -1.96 -0.01
CA PHE A 98 -5.50 -1.07 -0.31
C PHE A 98 -5.03 -0.30 0.93
N GLN A 99 -5.95 0.43 1.58
CA GLN A 99 -5.61 1.35 2.67
C GLN A 99 -4.93 0.63 3.83
N ASN A 100 -5.52 -0.45 4.31
CA ASN A 100 -5.02 -1.17 5.47
C ASN A 100 -3.70 -1.90 5.18
N THR A 101 -3.54 -2.42 3.95
CA THR A 101 -2.28 -3.04 3.55
C THR A 101 -1.15 -2.01 3.46
N HIS A 102 -1.39 -0.85 2.84
CA HIS A 102 -0.36 0.18 2.74
C HIS A 102 0.06 0.76 4.09
N GLN A 103 -0.87 0.84 5.05
CA GLN A 103 -0.57 1.33 6.39
C GLN A 103 0.04 0.27 7.30
N GLY A 104 -0.43 -0.98 7.23
CA GLY A 104 -0.10 -2.02 8.19
C GLY A 104 0.92 -3.08 7.72
N TRP A 105 1.21 -3.16 6.42
CA TRP A 105 2.11 -4.18 5.90
C TRP A 105 3.57 -3.92 6.25
N ARG A 106 4.20 -4.85 6.93
CA ARG A 106 5.65 -4.83 7.24
C ARG A 106 6.42 -5.53 6.12
N THR A 107 6.90 -4.73 5.15
CA THR A 107 7.61 -5.25 3.97
C THR A 107 8.92 -5.92 4.35
N LYS A 108 9.14 -7.14 3.87
CA LYS A 108 10.39 -7.88 4.01
C LYS A 108 11.26 -7.73 2.76
N LYS A 109 12.58 -7.88 2.93
CA LYS A 109 13.53 -7.83 1.81
C LYS A 109 13.15 -8.88 0.75
N GLY A 110 13.02 -8.44 -0.50
CA GLY A 110 12.68 -9.29 -1.65
C GLY A 110 11.18 -9.33 -1.97
N GLN A 111 10.31 -8.86 -1.09
CA GLN A 111 8.88 -8.70 -1.40
C GLN A 111 8.66 -7.54 -2.37
N ARG A 112 7.56 -7.65 -3.14
CA ARG A 112 7.02 -6.54 -3.94
C ARG A 112 5.56 -6.34 -3.56
N LEU A 113 5.20 -5.09 -3.25
CA LEU A 113 3.83 -4.66 -3.08
C LEU A 113 3.39 -3.96 -4.36
N ILE A 114 2.35 -4.48 -5.01
CA ILE A 114 1.82 -4.02 -6.29
C ILE A 114 0.40 -3.50 -6.08
N THR A 115 0.17 -2.29 -6.53
CA THR A 115 -1.10 -1.60 -6.38
C THR A 115 -1.34 -0.61 -7.53
N ASN A 116 -2.58 -0.20 -7.74
CA ASN A 116 -2.96 0.82 -8.71
C ASN A 116 -3.64 2.02 -8.01
N CYS A 117 -2.89 2.70 -7.14
CA CYS A 117 -3.44 3.81 -6.36
C CYS A 117 -3.78 5.06 -7.19
N GLY A 118 -3.19 5.23 -8.37
CA GLY A 118 -3.42 6.42 -9.20
C GLY A 118 -4.82 6.49 -9.81
N LEU A 119 -5.35 5.36 -10.27
CA LEU A 119 -6.71 5.26 -10.84
C LEU A 119 -7.69 4.56 -9.90
N ALA A 120 -7.20 3.77 -8.99
CA ALA A 120 -7.95 3.05 -7.96
C ALA A 120 -9.16 2.24 -8.49
N PRO A 121 -9.05 1.50 -9.61
CA PRO A 121 -10.18 0.75 -10.15
C PRO A 121 -10.48 -0.48 -9.29
N MET A 122 -11.75 -0.65 -8.94
CA MET A 122 -12.23 -1.88 -8.30
C MET A 122 -12.12 -3.06 -9.27
N GLY A 123 -11.75 -4.23 -8.75
CA GLY A 123 -11.59 -5.46 -9.54
C GLY A 123 -10.22 -5.61 -10.21
N TRP A 124 -9.32 -4.67 -10.03
CA TRP A 124 -7.96 -4.75 -10.55
C TRP A 124 -7.12 -5.84 -9.84
N GLY A 125 -7.41 -6.12 -8.57
CA GLY A 125 -6.58 -6.96 -7.71
C GLY A 125 -6.36 -8.39 -8.24
N LEU A 126 -7.42 -9.10 -8.61
CA LEU A 126 -7.30 -10.49 -9.08
C LEU A 126 -6.57 -10.60 -10.43
N PRO A 127 -6.93 -9.84 -11.49
CA PRO A 127 -6.16 -9.85 -12.75
C PRO A 127 -4.69 -9.46 -12.56
N ALA A 128 -4.40 -8.48 -11.73
CA ALA A 128 -3.03 -8.09 -11.42
C ALA A 128 -2.26 -9.18 -10.68
N ALA A 129 -2.91 -9.91 -9.78
CA ALA A 129 -2.31 -11.06 -9.09
C ALA A 129 -2.00 -12.20 -10.07
N VAL A 130 -2.86 -12.43 -11.07
CA VAL A 130 -2.59 -13.37 -12.16
C VAL A 130 -1.34 -12.93 -12.93
N GLY A 131 -1.29 -11.67 -13.38
CA GLY A 131 -0.12 -11.12 -14.06
C GLY A 131 1.16 -11.19 -13.23
N ALA A 132 1.08 -10.88 -11.95
CA ALA A 132 2.20 -10.95 -11.01
C ALA A 132 2.71 -12.39 -10.82
N ALA A 133 1.81 -13.35 -10.66
CA ALA A 133 2.16 -14.77 -10.51
C ALA A 133 2.82 -15.33 -11.77
N VAL A 134 2.27 -15.01 -12.95
CA VAL A 134 2.83 -15.43 -14.24
C VAL A 134 4.20 -14.80 -14.48
N GLY A 135 4.31 -13.47 -14.28
CA GLY A 135 5.55 -12.74 -14.55
C GLY A 135 6.68 -13.03 -13.59
N SER A 136 6.38 -13.23 -12.31
CA SER A 136 7.38 -13.48 -11.27
C SER A 136 7.66 -14.95 -11.02
N GLN A 137 6.72 -15.83 -11.35
CA GLN A 137 6.69 -17.26 -10.97
C GLN A 137 6.80 -17.49 -9.46
N LYS A 138 6.41 -16.50 -8.66
CA LYS A 138 6.45 -16.53 -7.20
C LYS A 138 5.06 -16.68 -6.60
N ARG A 139 5.02 -17.11 -5.34
CA ARG A 139 3.77 -17.08 -4.59
C ARG A 139 3.26 -15.64 -4.50
N THR A 140 2.01 -15.44 -4.91
CA THR A 140 1.35 -14.15 -4.90
C THR A 140 0.22 -14.14 -3.86
N ILE A 141 0.16 -13.10 -3.06
CA ILE A 141 -0.92 -12.85 -2.09
C ILE A 141 -1.79 -11.74 -2.68
N CYS A 142 -3.04 -12.05 -2.98
CA CYS A 142 -4.05 -11.11 -3.44
C CYS A 142 -4.96 -10.73 -2.28
N ILE A 143 -5.05 -9.45 -1.94
CA ILE A 143 -5.93 -8.93 -0.91
C ILE A 143 -6.98 -8.04 -1.61
N THR A 144 -8.25 -8.42 -1.52
CA THR A 144 -9.35 -7.75 -2.22
C THR A 144 -10.58 -7.64 -1.32
N GLY A 145 -11.46 -6.69 -1.61
CA GLY A 145 -12.81 -6.67 -1.05
C GLY A 145 -13.75 -7.57 -1.85
N GLU A 146 -14.87 -7.98 -1.25
CA GLU A 146 -15.87 -8.80 -1.93
C GLU A 146 -16.44 -8.10 -3.16
N GLY A 147 -16.68 -6.79 -3.08
CA GLY A 147 -17.18 -6.01 -4.21
C GLY A 147 -16.17 -5.92 -5.35
N GLY A 148 -14.89 -5.71 -5.05
CA GLY A 148 -13.83 -5.71 -6.06
C GLY A 148 -13.67 -7.07 -6.74
N LEU A 149 -13.66 -8.15 -5.96
CA LEU A 149 -13.55 -9.51 -6.50
C LEU A 149 -14.66 -9.83 -7.52
N MET A 150 -15.88 -9.36 -7.27
CA MET A 150 -17.02 -9.64 -8.15
C MET A 150 -16.87 -9.12 -9.58
N PHE A 151 -16.07 -8.06 -9.79
CA PHE A 151 -15.85 -7.51 -11.15
C PHE A 151 -15.08 -8.46 -12.08
N ASN A 152 -14.22 -9.31 -11.52
CA ASN A 152 -13.36 -10.21 -12.29
C ASN A 152 -13.31 -11.62 -11.69
N ILE A 153 -14.39 -12.06 -11.04
CA ILE A 153 -14.46 -13.37 -10.38
C ILE A 153 -14.20 -14.53 -11.34
N GLN A 154 -14.54 -14.38 -12.64
CA GLN A 154 -14.29 -15.36 -13.68
C GLN A 154 -12.79 -15.70 -13.84
N GLU A 155 -11.89 -14.82 -13.43
CA GLU A 155 -10.44 -15.06 -13.49
C GLU A 155 -9.97 -16.15 -12.51
N LEU A 156 -10.84 -16.60 -11.59
CA LEU A 156 -10.57 -17.79 -10.80
C LEU A 156 -10.40 -19.04 -11.69
N ALA A 157 -11.08 -19.08 -12.84
CA ALA A 157 -10.90 -20.15 -13.83
C ALA A 157 -9.47 -20.14 -14.39
N THR A 158 -8.94 -18.96 -14.69
CA THR A 158 -7.55 -18.77 -15.12
C THR A 158 -6.56 -19.26 -14.06
N VAL A 159 -6.78 -18.85 -12.80
CA VAL A 159 -5.93 -19.27 -11.66
C VAL A 159 -5.92 -20.80 -11.53
N MET A 160 -7.08 -21.42 -11.59
CA MET A 160 -7.24 -22.88 -11.45
C MET A 160 -6.64 -23.63 -12.64
N HIS A 161 -6.94 -23.20 -13.87
CA HIS A 161 -6.46 -23.84 -15.10
C HIS A 161 -4.94 -23.87 -15.16
N HIS A 162 -4.30 -22.74 -14.86
CA HIS A 162 -2.84 -22.59 -14.90
C HIS A 162 -2.16 -22.96 -13.57
N LYS A 163 -2.90 -23.38 -12.56
CA LYS A 163 -2.39 -23.77 -11.23
C LYS A 163 -1.47 -22.68 -10.64
N LEU A 164 -1.88 -21.42 -10.79
CA LEU A 164 -1.08 -20.29 -10.32
C LEU A 164 -0.96 -20.27 -8.79
N PRO A 165 0.24 -19.99 -8.25
CA PRO A 165 0.48 -20.01 -6.81
C PRO A 165 -0.06 -18.75 -6.12
N ILE A 166 -1.37 -18.49 -6.26
CA ILE A 166 -2.04 -17.31 -5.71
C ILE A 166 -2.82 -17.69 -4.45
N LYS A 167 -2.66 -16.90 -3.40
CA LYS A 167 -3.50 -16.92 -2.18
C LYS A 167 -4.39 -15.68 -2.20
N ILE A 168 -5.70 -15.87 -2.22
CA ILE A 168 -6.67 -14.80 -2.29
C ILE A 168 -7.33 -14.64 -0.93
N PHE A 169 -7.24 -13.43 -0.37
CA PHE A 169 -7.92 -13.05 0.87
C PHE A 169 -8.97 -12.00 0.55
N VAL A 170 -10.21 -12.30 0.93
CA VAL A 170 -11.35 -11.44 0.69
C VAL A 170 -11.76 -10.76 1.99
N LEU A 171 -11.64 -9.44 2.05
CA LEU A 171 -12.12 -8.63 3.16
C LEU A 171 -13.62 -8.37 2.94
N ASN A 172 -14.44 -9.25 3.47
CA ASN A 172 -15.90 -9.15 3.34
C ASN A 172 -16.47 -8.28 4.47
N ASN A 173 -16.98 -7.11 4.09
CA ASN A 173 -17.61 -6.16 5.02
C ASN A 173 -19.12 -5.94 4.73
N GLY A 174 -19.74 -6.81 3.92
CA GLY A 174 -21.17 -6.77 3.60
C GLY A 174 -21.55 -5.69 2.58
N GLY A 175 -20.62 -5.21 1.78
CA GLY A 175 -20.85 -4.29 0.64
C GLY A 175 -20.07 -3.00 0.72
N TYR A 176 -19.56 -2.53 -0.34
CA TYR A 176 -18.90 -1.26 -0.72
C TYR A 176 -18.70 -0.22 0.42
N ALA A 177 -18.01 -0.59 1.50
CA ALA A 177 -17.95 0.21 2.73
C ALA A 177 -17.46 1.63 2.52
N THR A 178 -16.45 1.85 1.66
CA THR A 178 -15.95 3.21 1.35
C THR A 178 -16.99 4.05 0.59
N ILE A 179 -17.79 3.44 -0.27
CA ILE A 179 -18.88 4.12 -0.98
C ILE A 179 -20.00 4.49 0.00
N LYS A 180 -20.42 3.54 0.86
CA LYS A 180 -21.40 3.80 1.93
C LYS A 180 -20.96 4.96 2.81
N GLN A 181 -19.72 4.95 3.26
CA GLN A 181 -19.14 6.01 4.08
C GLN A 181 -19.19 7.38 3.35
N THR A 182 -18.84 7.41 2.06
CA THR A 182 -18.93 8.65 1.26
C THR A 182 -20.37 9.14 1.13
N GLN A 183 -21.32 8.23 0.97
CA GLN A 183 -22.75 8.58 0.89
C GLN A 183 -23.25 9.15 2.23
N GLU A 184 -22.92 8.49 3.34
CA GLU A 184 -23.30 8.91 4.70
C GLU A 184 -22.74 10.29 5.06
N PHE A 185 -21.49 10.61 4.68
CA PHE A 185 -20.88 11.90 4.99
C PHE A 185 -21.16 13.01 3.97
N GLY A 186 -21.54 12.66 2.77
CA GLY A 186 -21.67 13.64 1.67
C GLY A 186 -23.10 13.97 1.25
N PHE A 187 -24.09 13.14 1.64
CA PHE A 187 -25.47 13.26 1.16
C PHE A 187 -26.53 13.25 2.27
N GLU A 188 -26.15 13.22 3.52
CA GLU A 188 -26.96 13.52 4.69
C GLU A 188 -26.70 14.97 5.16
#